data_f903d8b002820ae2a714de393a7e77bd
#
_entry.id   f903d8b002820ae2a714de393a7e77bd
#
_cell.length_a   1.000
_cell.length_b   1.000
_cell.length_c   1.000
_cell.angle_alpha   90.00
_cell.angle_beta   90.00
_cell.angle_gamma   90.00
#
_symmetry.space_group_name_H-M   'P 1'
#
loop_
_entity.id
_entity.type
_entity.pdbx_description
1 polymer ?
#
loop_
_entity_poly.entity_id
_entity_poly.type
_entity_poly.pdbx_seq_one_letter_code
_entity_poly.pdbx_strand_id
1 'polypeptide(L)'
;MRRSEVLAFFQSLAPCLVGMEACATAHHWARELVALGHTVKLMPPAYVKAYVKRNKNDAADAEAICEAVTRPSMRFVPVKDTDQQSVLMLHRTRNLLVRQRTMLINALRAHMAEFGITAPQCLFDRFIPRQDYH
;
A
#
# COMPACT_ATOMS: atom_id res chain seq x y z
N MET A 1 -17.47 -10.90 -7.91
CA MET A 1 -16.42 -11.61 -8.69
C MET A 1 -15.34 -12.09 -7.73
N ARG A 2 -14.94 -13.35 -7.79
CA ARG A 2 -13.85 -13.91 -6.96
C ARG A 2 -12.50 -13.51 -7.57
N ARG A 3 -11.45 -13.43 -6.75
CA ARG A 3 -10.09 -13.08 -7.26
C ARG A 3 -9.59 -14.02 -8.36
N SER A 4 -9.96 -15.31 -8.32
CA SER A 4 -9.61 -16.31 -9.33
C SER A 4 -10.28 -16.07 -10.69
N GLU A 5 -11.34 -15.30 -10.73
CA GLU A 5 -12.15 -15.05 -11.93
C GLU A 5 -11.73 -13.76 -12.66
N VAL A 6 -10.92 -12.90 -12.00
CA VAL A 6 -10.59 -11.57 -12.51
C VAL A 6 -9.87 -11.64 -13.86
N LEU A 7 -8.83 -12.45 -13.99
CA LEU A 7 -8.08 -12.54 -15.25
C LEU A 7 -8.93 -13.12 -16.38
N ALA A 8 -9.72 -14.17 -16.10
CA ALA A 8 -10.61 -14.77 -17.10
C ALA A 8 -11.66 -13.77 -17.60
N PHE A 9 -12.19 -12.94 -16.68
CA PHE A 9 -13.13 -11.88 -17.04
C PHE A 9 -12.47 -10.84 -17.96
N PHE A 10 -11.29 -10.33 -17.62
CA PHE A 10 -10.61 -9.34 -18.45
C PHE A 10 -10.11 -9.93 -19.78
N GLN A 11 -9.72 -11.21 -19.81
CA GLN A 11 -9.39 -11.92 -21.04
C GLN A 11 -10.55 -11.98 -22.05
N SER A 12 -11.80 -12.00 -21.56
CA SER A 12 -12.99 -12.02 -22.42
C SER A 12 -13.38 -10.64 -22.99
N LEU A 13 -12.74 -9.57 -22.50
CA LEU A 13 -13.01 -8.22 -22.96
C LEU A 13 -12.03 -7.77 -24.04
N ALA A 14 -12.51 -6.94 -24.96
CA ALA A 14 -11.61 -6.20 -25.84
C ALA A 14 -10.70 -5.28 -25.04
N PRO A 15 -9.47 -4.96 -25.52
CA PRO A 15 -8.58 -4.01 -24.87
C PRO A 15 -9.30 -2.71 -24.46
N CYS A 16 -9.26 -2.37 -23.19
CA CYS A 16 -9.96 -1.22 -22.64
C CYS A 16 -9.12 -0.49 -21.59
N LEU A 17 -9.57 0.70 -21.19
CA LEU A 17 -8.99 1.45 -20.09
C LEU A 17 -9.50 0.90 -18.76
N VAL A 18 -8.56 0.52 -17.87
CA VAL A 18 -8.85 0.02 -16.54
C VAL A 18 -8.28 0.98 -15.49
N GLY A 19 -9.16 1.63 -14.73
CA GLY A 19 -8.80 2.42 -13.56
C GLY A 19 -8.71 1.55 -12.31
N MET A 20 -7.67 1.73 -11.51
CA MET A 20 -7.50 1.01 -10.25
C MET A 20 -6.97 1.93 -9.16
N GLU A 21 -7.44 1.74 -7.93
CA GLU A 21 -6.83 2.36 -6.77
C GLU A 21 -5.47 1.71 -6.46
N ALA A 22 -4.43 2.51 -6.21
CA ALA A 22 -3.09 2.03 -5.87
C ALA A 22 -3.02 1.48 -4.43
N CYS A 23 -3.71 0.36 -4.18
CA CYS A 23 -3.75 -0.36 -2.92
C CYS A 23 -2.76 -1.56 -2.89
N ALA A 24 -2.85 -2.42 -1.88
CA ALA A 24 -1.84 -3.43 -1.57
C ALA A 24 -1.44 -4.37 -2.73
N THR A 25 -2.36 -4.82 -3.58
CA THR A 25 -2.07 -5.77 -4.68
C THR A 25 -2.17 -5.13 -6.07
N ALA A 26 -2.38 -3.82 -6.14
CA ALA A 26 -2.70 -3.12 -7.38
C ALA A 26 -1.61 -3.25 -8.45
N HIS A 27 -0.33 -3.19 -8.07
CA HIS A 27 0.77 -3.32 -9.03
C HIS A 27 0.84 -4.71 -9.68
N HIS A 28 0.55 -5.78 -8.94
CA HIS A 28 0.45 -7.13 -9.51
C HIS A 28 -0.67 -7.19 -10.55
N TRP A 29 -1.88 -6.83 -10.16
CA TRP A 29 -3.02 -6.83 -11.07
C TRP A 29 -2.82 -5.93 -12.28
N ALA A 30 -2.19 -4.78 -12.10
CA ALA A 30 -1.87 -3.88 -13.20
C ALA A 30 -0.93 -4.54 -14.22
N ARG A 31 0.11 -5.26 -13.77
CA ARG A 31 1.01 -5.98 -14.69
C ARG A 31 0.29 -7.09 -15.46
N GLU A 32 -0.53 -7.87 -14.76
CA GLU A 32 -1.33 -8.93 -15.39
C GLU A 32 -2.28 -8.36 -16.47
N LEU A 33 -3.00 -7.28 -16.15
CA LEU A 33 -3.93 -6.66 -17.09
C LEU A 33 -3.23 -5.98 -18.28
N VAL A 34 -2.06 -5.39 -18.05
CA VAL A 34 -1.21 -4.87 -19.14
C VAL A 34 -0.73 -5.99 -20.05
N ALA A 35 -0.36 -7.15 -19.50
CA ALA A 35 0.01 -8.33 -20.27
C ALA A 35 -1.14 -8.88 -21.13
N LEU A 36 -2.41 -8.68 -20.70
CA LEU A 36 -3.61 -8.99 -21.48
C LEU A 36 -3.96 -7.93 -22.54
N GLY A 37 -3.18 -6.84 -22.64
CA GLY A 37 -3.36 -5.79 -23.64
C GLY A 37 -4.23 -4.61 -23.19
N HIS A 38 -4.66 -4.56 -21.92
CA HIS A 38 -5.44 -3.43 -21.40
C HIS A 38 -4.53 -2.23 -21.04
N THR A 39 -5.09 -1.02 -21.14
CA THR A 39 -4.45 0.20 -20.64
C THR A 39 -4.81 0.38 -19.17
N VAL A 40 -3.83 0.24 -18.27
CA VAL A 40 -4.07 0.33 -16.82
C VAL A 40 -3.56 1.64 -16.25
N LYS A 41 -4.39 2.31 -15.47
CA LYS A 41 -4.04 3.53 -14.74
C LYS A 41 -4.26 3.34 -13.24
N LEU A 42 -3.18 3.45 -12.45
CA LEU A 42 -3.22 3.40 -11.00
C LEU A 42 -3.40 4.81 -10.42
N MET A 43 -4.36 4.98 -9.53
CA MET A 43 -4.66 6.25 -8.88
C MET A 43 -4.34 6.22 -7.39
N PRO A 44 -3.74 7.29 -6.84
CA PRO A 44 -3.55 7.39 -5.38
C PRO A 44 -4.90 7.33 -4.64
N PRO A 45 -5.00 6.57 -3.52
CA PRO A 45 -6.23 6.48 -2.74
C PRO A 45 -6.80 7.83 -2.29
N ALA A 46 -5.92 8.78 -1.98
CA ALA A 46 -6.32 10.11 -1.55
C ALA A 46 -7.13 10.88 -2.61
N TYR A 47 -6.83 10.64 -3.89
CA TYR A 47 -7.54 11.30 -4.98
C TYR A 47 -8.89 10.64 -5.27
N VAL A 48 -8.95 9.31 -5.21
CA VAL A 48 -10.21 8.58 -5.38
C VAL A 48 -11.22 8.95 -4.30
N LYS A 49 -10.78 9.07 -3.04
CA LYS A 49 -11.64 9.48 -1.92
C LYS A 49 -12.37 10.81 -2.13
N ALA A 50 -11.78 11.74 -2.87
CA ALA A 50 -12.41 13.04 -3.16
C ALA A 50 -13.65 12.91 -4.03
N TYR A 51 -13.80 11.82 -4.80
CA TYR A 51 -14.92 11.56 -5.69
C TYR A 51 -15.98 10.64 -5.08
N VAL A 52 -15.71 10.04 -3.91
CA VAL A 52 -16.67 9.16 -3.21
C VAL A 52 -17.80 10.04 -2.61
N LYS A 53 -18.99 9.94 -3.16
CA LYS A 53 -20.21 10.55 -2.61
C LYS A 53 -20.62 9.84 -1.32
N ARG A 54 -21.39 10.51 -0.47
CA ARG A 54 -21.95 9.94 0.78
C ARG A 54 -22.65 8.60 0.50
N ASN A 55 -22.39 7.61 1.31
CA ASN A 55 -22.79 6.19 1.26
C ASN A 55 -21.72 5.30 0.60
N LYS A 56 -20.88 4.75 1.48
CA LYS A 56 -19.83 3.80 1.11
C LYS A 56 -20.47 2.49 0.65
N ASN A 57 -20.42 2.23 -0.66
CA ASN A 57 -20.69 0.92 -1.23
C ASN A 57 -19.77 0.71 -2.45
N ASP A 58 -19.56 -0.53 -2.83
CA ASP A 58 -18.64 -0.91 -3.92
C ASP A 58 -19.02 -0.25 -5.26
N ALA A 59 -20.29 0.02 -5.51
CA ALA A 59 -20.76 0.70 -6.72
C ALA A 59 -20.34 2.18 -6.73
N ALA A 60 -20.44 2.88 -5.59
CA ALA A 60 -20.00 4.27 -5.48
C ALA A 60 -18.48 4.41 -5.59
N ASP A 61 -17.74 3.44 -5.07
CA ASP A 61 -16.27 3.39 -5.20
C ASP A 61 -15.88 3.14 -6.68
N ALA A 62 -16.59 2.26 -7.39
CA ALA A 62 -16.37 2.03 -8.81
C ALA A 62 -16.71 3.26 -9.67
N GLU A 63 -17.82 3.95 -9.39
CA GLU A 63 -18.19 5.21 -10.05
C GLU A 63 -17.11 6.29 -9.85
N ALA A 64 -16.63 6.44 -8.62
CA ALA A 64 -15.56 7.38 -8.28
C ALA A 64 -14.25 7.10 -9.05
N ILE A 65 -13.90 5.82 -9.22
CA ILE A 65 -12.74 5.40 -10.01
C ILE A 65 -12.96 5.72 -11.50
N CYS A 66 -14.14 5.43 -12.06
CA CYS A 66 -14.48 5.73 -13.44
C CYS A 66 -14.43 7.23 -13.73
N GLU A 67 -14.91 8.05 -12.82
CA GLU A 67 -14.84 9.51 -12.95
C GLU A 67 -13.39 9.99 -12.86
N ALA A 68 -12.63 9.51 -11.86
CA ALA A 68 -11.27 9.95 -11.61
C ALA A 68 -10.31 9.58 -12.75
N VAL A 69 -10.43 8.38 -13.34
CA VAL A 69 -9.51 7.90 -14.40
C VAL A 69 -9.60 8.69 -15.70
N THR A 70 -10.72 9.36 -15.95
CA THR A 70 -10.95 10.16 -17.15
C THR A 70 -10.52 11.62 -17.01
N ARG A 71 -10.18 12.08 -15.80
CA ARG A 71 -9.82 13.48 -15.54
C ARG A 71 -8.42 13.83 -16.07
N PRO A 72 -8.27 14.92 -16.85
CA PRO A 72 -6.97 15.33 -17.41
C PRO A 72 -5.95 15.73 -16.33
N SER A 73 -6.41 16.24 -15.18
CA SER A 73 -5.57 16.67 -14.06
C SER A 73 -5.14 15.53 -13.13
N MET A 74 -5.61 14.29 -13.36
CA MET A 74 -5.31 13.16 -12.50
C MET A 74 -3.83 12.75 -12.64
N ARG A 75 -3.13 12.68 -11.50
CA ARG A 75 -1.77 12.13 -11.43
C ARG A 75 -1.82 10.64 -11.16
N PHE A 76 -1.37 9.85 -12.12
CA PHE A 76 -1.33 8.40 -12.00
C PHE A 76 -0.04 7.92 -11.36
N VAL A 77 -0.15 6.83 -10.61
CA VAL A 77 1.01 6.13 -10.05
C VAL A 77 1.57 5.21 -11.12
N PRO A 78 2.87 5.28 -11.44
CA PRO A 78 3.47 4.35 -12.39
C PRO A 78 3.38 2.91 -11.89
N VAL A 79 3.09 1.97 -12.78
CA VAL A 79 3.08 0.55 -12.45
C VAL A 79 4.51 0.12 -12.16
N LYS A 80 4.75 -0.44 -10.98
CA LYS A 80 6.06 -0.95 -10.58
C LYS A 80 6.28 -2.34 -11.17
N ASP A 81 7.47 -2.59 -11.67
CA ASP A 81 7.92 -3.93 -12.03
C ASP A 81 8.18 -4.80 -10.79
N THR A 82 8.55 -6.06 -10.99
CA THR A 82 8.79 -7.02 -9.90
C THR A 82 9.98 -6.64 -9.03
N ASP A 83 11.04 -6.09 -9.61
CA ASP A 83 12.27 -5.73 -8.91
C ASP A 83 12.05 -4.51 -8.03
N GLN A 84 11.42 -3.47 -8.58
CA GLN A 84 11.00 -2.29 -7.82
C GLN A 84 10.06 -2.68 -6.67
N GLN A 85 9.15 -3.62 -6.89
CA GLN A 85 8.24 -4.10 -5.87
C GLN A 85 8.98 -4.88 -4.77
N SER A 86 9.98 -5.68 -5.13
CA SER A 86 10.81 -6.44 -4.18
C SER A 86 11.61 -5.50 -3.28
N VAL A 87 12.28 -4.51 -3.84
CA VAL A 87 12.99 -3.48 -3.07
C VAL A 87 12.05 -2.74 -2.13
N LEU A 88 10.85 -2.35 -2.61
CA LEU A 88 9.85 -1.70 -1.78
C LEU A 88 9.40 -2.58 -0.60
N MET A 89 9.28 -3.90 -0.80
CA MET A 89 8.92 -4.83 0.26
C MET A 89 10.00 -4.90 1.33
N LEU A 90 11.28 -4.91 0.96
CA LEU A 90 12.40 -4.86 1.91
C LEU A 90 12.34 -3.60 2.78
N HIS A 91 12.12 -2.43 2.17
CA HIS A 91 11.96 -1.18 2.91
C HIS A 91 10.75 -1.21 3.86
N ARG A 92 9.63 -1.75 3.42
CA ARG A 92 8.42 -1.90 4.25
C ARG A 92 8.65 -2.83 5.43
N THR A 93 9.32 -3.96 5.20
CA THR A 93 9.67 -4.93 6.25
C THR A 93 10.62 -4.29 7.26
N ARG A 94 11.67 -3.61 6.80
CA ARG A 94 12.57 -2.84 7.69
C ARG A 94 11.80 -1.84 8.55
N ASN A 95 10.94 -1.04 7.95
CA ASN A 95 10.15 -0.05 8.67
C ASN A 95 9.20 -0.69 9.71
N LEU A 96 8.61 -1.85 9.37
CA LEU A 96 7.78 -2.61 10.29
C LEU A 96 8.60 -3.06 11.50
N LEU A 97 9.76 -3.68 11.28
CA LEU A 97 10.64 -4.17 12.35
C LEU A 97 11.14 -3.04 13.25
N VAL A 98 11.51 -1.89 12.68
CA VAL A 98 11.92 -0.70 13.45
C VAL A 98 10.77 -0.20 14.33
N ARG A 99 9.54 -0.14 13.81
CA ARG A 99 8.36 0.24 14.60
C ARG A 99 8.09 -0.75 15.73
N GLN A 100 8.11 -2.05 15.44
CA GLN A 100 7.90 -3.09 16.45
C GLN A 100 8.93 -3.01 17.57
N ARG A 101 10.22 -2.83 17.22
CA ARG A 101 11.28 -2.63 18.21
C ARG A 101 10.97 -1.43 19.11
N THR A 102 10.63 -0.28 18.52
CA THR A 102 10.33 0.95 19.28
C THR A 102 9.12 0.75 20.20
N MET A 103 8.07 0.11 19.69
CA MET A 103 6.86 -0.19 20.47
C MET A 103 7.18 -1.10 21.67
N LEU A 104 7.97 -2.15 21.45
CA LEU A 104 8.38 -3.08 22.51
C LEU A 104 9.21 -2.37 23.58
N ILE A 105 10.20 -1.58 23.18
CA ILE A 105 11.05 -0.81 24.11
C ILE A 105 10.18 0.15 24.95
N ASN A 106 9.26 0.86 24.33
CA ASN A 106 8.38 1.78 25.03
C ASN A 106 7.44 1.06 26.00
N ALA A 107 6.90 -0.10 25.61
CA ALA A 107 6.07 -0.93 26.48
C ALA A 107 6.86 -1.42 27.72
N LEU A 108 8.07 -1.96 27.52
CA LEU A 108 8.94 -2.38 28.63
C LEU A 108 9.27 -1.22 29.57
N ARG A 109 9.60 -0.06 29.03
CA ARG A 109 9.85 1.14 29.85
C ARG A 109 8.63 1.56 30.66
N ALA A 110 7.45 1.54 30.06
CA ALA A 110 6.20 1.83 30.76
C ALA A 110 5.95 0.85 31.90
N HIS A 111 6.12 -0.46 31.66
CA HIS A 111 5.97 -1.47 32.70
C HIS A 111 6.99 -1.31 33.84
N MET A 112 8.25 -1.01 33.52
CA MET A 112 9.27 -0.74 34.55
C MET A 112 8.92 0.49 35.38
N ALA A 113 8.37 1.53 34.76
CA ALA A 113 7.97 2.76 35.46
C ALA A 113 6.86 2.51 36.49
N GLU A 114 5.95 1.56 36.27
CA GLU A 114 4.93 1.15 37.26
C GLU A 114 5.54 0.56 38.54
N PHE A 115 6.77 0.05 38.47
CA PHE A 115 7.55 -0.41 39.62
C PHE A 115 8.57 0.63 40.13
N GLY A 116 8.43 1.90 39.72
CA GLY A 116 9.36 2.98 40.14
C GLY A 116 10.73 2.93 39.48
N ILE A 117 10.92 2.07 38.46
CA ILE A 117 12.21 1.92 37.76
C ILE A 117 12.20 2.81 36.51
N THR A 118 12.99 3.87 36.52
CA THR A 118 13.15 4.76 35.37
C THR A 118 14.30 4.29 34.49
N ALA A 119 14.00 3.71 33.33
CA ALA A 119 14.99 3.24 32.36
C ALA A 119 15.24 4.28 31.27
N PRO A 120 16.45 4.82 31.10
CA PRO A 120 16.77 5.73 30.01
C PRO A 120 16.70 5.02 28.65
N GLN A 121 16.40 5.77 27.60
CA GLN A 121 16.23 5.24 26.25
C GLN A 121 17.52 4.54 25.73
N CYS A 122 18.69 5.09 26.06
CA CYS A 122 19.99 4.55 25.66
C CYS A 122 20.29 3.17 26.24
N LEU A 123 19.68 2.76 27.35
CA LEU A 123 19.88 1.44 27.93
C LEU A 123 19.50 0.32 26.97
N PHE A 124 18.38 0.49 26.26
CA PHE A 124 17.89 -0.48 25.30
C PHE A 124 18.62 -0.42 23.95
N ASP A 125 19.17 0.73 23.57
CA ASP A 125 19.99 0.88 22.36
C ASP A 125 21.32 0.07 22.49
N ARG A 126 21.78 -0.17 23.73
CA ARG A 126 23.00 -0.96 24.01
C ARG A 126 22.79 -2.48 23.83
N PHE A 127 21.57 -2.97 24.09
CA PHE A 127 21.20 -4.38 23.91
C PHE A 127 20.69 -4.69 22.51
N ILE A 128 20.21 -3.68 21.79
CA ILE A 128 19.69 -3.79 20.42
C ILE A 128 20.34 -2.65 19.62
N PRO A 129 21.61 -2.81 19.18
CA PRO A 129 22.32 -1.75 18.49
C PRO A 129 21.57 -1.30 17.24
N ARG A 130 21.47 0.01 17.06
CA ARG A 130 21.04 0.58 15.78
C ARG A 130 22.10 0.20 14.76
N GLN A 131 21.73 -0.60 13.80
CA GLN A 131 22.57 -0.77 12.60
C GLN A 131 22.41 0.51 11.78
N ASP A 132 23.36 1.43 11.97
CA ASP A 132 23.49 2.60 11.09
C ASP A 132 24.09 2.06 9.78
N TYR A 133 23.22 1.83 8.81
CA TYR A 133 23.63 1.60 7.43
C TYR A 133 23.97 2.96 6.82
N HIS A 134 25.26 3.21 6.63
CA HIS A 134 25.75 4.26 5.77
C HIS A 134 25.48 3.93 4.30
#